data_b32cbf2fb6f16de16867eeed9bf3def5
#
_entry.id   b32cbf2fb6f16de16867eeed9bf3def5
#
_cell.length_a   1.000
_cell.length_b   1.000
_cell.length_c   1.000
_cell.angle_alpha   90.00
_cell.angle_beta   90.00
_cell.angle_gamma   90.00
#
_symmetry.space_group_name_H-M   'P 1'
#
loop_
_entity.id
_entity.type
_entity.pdbx_description
1 polymer ?
#
loop_
_entity_poly.entity_id
_entity_poly.type
_entity_poly.pdbx_seq_one_letter_code
_entity_poly.pdbx_strand_id
1 'polypeptide(L)'
;SRALYDQETPSLAYGSILMWLSSLVGRPIPELELMWRDMLDHHNVSRLHQFCDIRSPEVHLPAINDRKVAIMLSNNYLDRLFRPQHLLDFWTLLRGPRFMLLNQGLHAEPESKSLPYGKDNVIWKTAQRWMDRYLKNNHANGIDSEPPVQMQVHGTNDYVRFASFPDPNMTQFLSFTVTTRPANGSSPFGGLSPVQTQQSNRQSIGNAAATATTTVGVDAISFSTNPGCWSGEAVIADSNDENYNISVTTELLLVPQSTSMVYVTPSPLRNDVFLCGTAFFNMTMTANLPQWQTYGYLYEVDEWDIGTLIADSYWTCWDNCPRPGQTLEFRTICRAISKGSRIAVGITLYDNLYEPACNRSALLVNMTGAAVGTATFTVPVLKRAP
;
A
#
# COMPACT_ATOMS: atom_id res chain seq x y z
N SER A 1 -9.58 1.82 12.22
CA SER A 1 -10.59 0.98 12.85
C SER A 1 -10.31 -0.50 12.60
N ARG A 2 -11.32 -1.31 12.27
CA ARG A 2 -11.18 -2.75 12.03
C ARG A 2 -10.16 -3.06 10.93
N ALA A 3 -10.15 -2.31 9.83
CA ALA A 3 -9.20 -2.50 8.74
C ALA A 3 -7.73 -2.35 9.18
N LEU A 4 -7.44 -1.39 10.06
CA LEU A 4 -6.10 -1.27 10.67
C LEU A 4 -5.76 -2.46 11.55
N TYR A 5 -6.75 -3.00 12.24
CA TYR A 5 -6.58 -4.14 13.11
C TYR A 5 -6.55 -5.47 12.36
N ASP A 6 -7.42 -5.66 11.37
CA ASP A 6 -7.48 -6.89 10.56
C ASP A 6 -6.20 -7.10 9.71
N GLN A 7 -5.46 -6.03 9.41
CA GLN A 7 -4.10 -6.13 8.88
C GLN A 7 -3.05 -6.35 9.97
N GLU A 8 -3.48 -6.26 11.22
CA GLU A 8 -2.75 -6.72 12.41
C GLU A 8 -1.36 -6.12 12.62
N THR A 9 -1.07 -5.00 11.98
CA THR A 9 0.20 -4.31 12.16
C THR A 9 -0.04 -2.95 12.80
N PRO A 10 0.15 -2.81 14.11
CA PRO A 10 0.00 -1.52 14.75
C PRO A 10 1.07 -0.56 14.24
N SER A 11 0.66 0.61 13.79
CA SER A 11 1.55 1.71 13.52
C SER A 11 1.98 2.34 14.84
N LEU A 12 3.10 1.91 15.38
CA LEU A 12 3.52 2.28 16.73
C LEU A 12 3.84 3.76 16.85
N ALA A 13 4.61 4.30 15.93
CA ALA A 13 5.06 5.68 16.03
C ALA A 13 3.89 6.64 16.19
N TYR A 14 2.88 6.51 15.34
CA TYR A 14 1.70 7.36 15.39
C TYR A 14 0.75 6.99 16.54
N GLY A 15 0.50 5.71 16.77
CA GLY A 15 -0.39 5.27 17.83
C GLY A 15 0.13 5.65 19.22
N SER A 16 1.41 5.43 19.49
CA SER A 16 2.04 5.80 20.75
C SER A 16 2.13 7.31 20.93
N ILE A 17 2.42 8.07 19.88
CA ILE A 17 2.41 9.54 19.92
C ILE A 17 0.99 10.05 20.20
N LEU A 18 -0.03 9.53 19.55
CA LEU A 18 -1.42 9.92 19.79
C LEU A 18 -1.88 9.58 21.22
N MET A 19 -1.51 8.41 21.74
CA MET A 19 -1.78 8.04 23.13
C MET A 19 -1.07 8.95 24.11
N TRP A 20 0.19 9.29 23.84
CA TRP A 20 0.96 10.22 24.66
C TRP A 20 0.38 11.63 24.61
N LEU A 21 0.08 12.17 23.43
CA LEU A 21 -0.58 13.47 23.27
C LEU A 21 -1.94 13.52 23.95
N SER A 22 -2.73 12.45 23.84
CA SER A 22 -4.03 12.38 24.52
C SER A 22 -3.89 12.43 26.03
N SER A 23 -2.81 11.87 26.58
CA SER A 23 -2.51 11.94 28.02
C SER A 23 -2.10 13.34 28.49
N LEU A 24 -1.57 14.19 27.61
CA LEU A 24 -1.20 15.57 27.90
C LEU A 24 -2.39 16.54 27.88
N VAL A 25 -3.32 16.33 26.95
CA VAL A 25 -4.48 17.23 26.75
C VAL A 25 -5.77 16.73 27.38
N GLY A 26 -5.80 15.49 27.83
CA GLY A 26 -6.95 14.87 28.48
C GLY A 26 -6.57 13.54 29.12
N ARG A 27 -7.50 12.92 29.82
CA ARG A 27 -7.34 11.54 30.27
C ARG A 27 -8.04 10.63 29.27
N PRO A 28 -7.35 9.69 28.63
CA PRO A 28 -8.03 8.67 27.84
C PRO A 28 -9.02 7.92 28.75
N ILE A 29 -10.14 7.53 28.19
CA ILE A 29 -11.07 6.67 28.92
C ILE A 29 -10.36 5.34 29.22
N PRO A 30 -10.57 4.76 30.42
CA PRO A 30 -9.88 3.53 30.82
C PRO A 30 -10.03 2.38 29.80
N GLU A 31 -11.18 2.29 29.12
CA GLU A 31 -11.41 1.30 28.07
C GLU A 31 -10.46 1.46 26.89
N LEU A 32 -10.15 2.70 26.50
CA LEU A 32 -9.23 2.94 25.38
C LEU A 32 -7.81 2.50 25.72
N GLU A 33 -7.36 2.82 26.94
CA GLU A 33 -6.03 2.39 27.42
C GLU A 33 -5.94 0.86 27.50
N LEU A 34 -6.99 0.21 27.99
CA LEU A 34 -7.05 -1.24 28.06
C LEU A 34 -7.05 -1.89 26.67
N MET A 35 -7.82 -1.33 25.72
CA MET A 35 -7.82 -1.81 24.35
C MET A 35 -6.50 -1.59 23.62
N TRP A 36 -5.80 -0.50 23.90
CA TRP A 36 -4.46 -0.26 23.38
C TRP A 36 -3.49 -1.35 23.82
N ARG A 37 -3.53 -1.72 25.10
CA ARG A 37 -2.72 -2.84 25.64
C ARG A 37 -3.13 -4.16 25.00
N ASP A 38 -4.43 -4.44 24.91
CA ASP A 38 -4.92 -5.65 24.23
C ASP A 38 -4.44 -5.75 22.77
N MET A 39 -4.36 -4.61 22.08
CA MET A 39 -3.85 -4.55 20.70
C MET A 39 -2.34 -4.86 20.66
N LEU A 40 -1.54 -4.24 21.54
CA LEU A 40 -0.09 -4.47 21.57
C LEU A 40 0.27 -5.90 21.98
N ASP A 41 -0.49 -6.47 22.91
CA ASP A 41 -0.26 -7.81 23.43
C ASP A 41 -0.99 -8.90 22.63
N HIS A 42 -1.73 -8.52 21.58
CA HIS A 42 -2.65 -9.39 20.84
C HIS A 42 -3.59 -10.17 21.77
N HIS A 43 -4.09 -9.50 22.78
CA HIS A 43 -4.94 -10.06 23.81
C HIS A 43 -6.39 -9.58 23.65
N ASN A 44 -7.37 -10.47 23.92
CA ASN A 44 -8.79 -10.15 23.89
C ASN A 44 -9.28 -9.48 22.57
N VAL A 45 -8.86 -10.03 21.45
CA VAL A 45 -9.15 -9.56 20.08
C VAL A 45 -10.63 -9.31 19.83
N SER A 46 -11.51 -10.16 20.42
CA SER A 46 -12.97 -10.00 20.28
C SER A 46 -13.47 -8.66 20.84
N ARG A 47 -12.90 -8.16 21.93
CA ARG A 47 -13.27 -6.85 22.48
C ARG A 47 -12.82 -5.72 21.56
N LEU A 48 -11.62 -5.84 20.99
CA LEU A 48 -11.11 -4.87 20.02
C LEU A 48 -12.02 -4.79 18.78
N HIS A 49 -12.42 -5.95 18.23
CA HIS A 49 -13.34 -6.00 17.10
C HIS A 49 -14.68 -5.33 17.46
N GLN A 50 -15.29 -5.68 18.57
CA GLN A 50 -16.55 -5.06 19.00
C GLN A 50 -16.45 -3.55 19.15
N PHE A 51 -15.35 -3.04 19.71
CA PHE A 51 -15.12 -1.61 19.85
C PHE A 51 -14.95 -0.92 18.49
N CYS A 52 -14.24 -1.55 17.56
CA CYS A 52 -14.02 -1.02 16.22
C CYS A 52 -15.29 -1.10 15.38
N ASP A 53 -16.04 -2.19 15.46
CA ASP A 53 -17.23 -2.45 14.64
C ASP A 53 -18.28 -1.36 14.82
N ILE A 54 -18.63 -0.99 16.05
CA ILE A 54 -19.62 0.06 16.31
C ILE A 54 -19.19 1.46 15.79
N ARG A 55 -17.92 1.62 15.45
CA ARG A 55 -17.32 2.87 14.93
C ARG A 55 -16.94 2.78 13.46
N SER A 56 -17.02 1.61 12.89
CA SER A 56 -16.73 1.38 11.47
C SER A 56 -17.96 1.69 10.61
N PRO A 57 -17.84 2.47 9.54
CA PRO A 57 -18.96 2.69 8.63
C PRO A 57 -19.42 1.41 7.93
N GLU A 58 -18.60 0.38 7.86
CA GLU A 58 -18.90 -0.89 7.18
C GLU A 58 -20.04 -1.66 7.84
N VAL A 59 -20.14 -1.65 9.18
CA VAL A 59 -21.26 -2.30 9.88
C VAL A 59 -22.58 -1.57 9.65
N HIS A 60 -22.53 -0.31 9.23
CA HIS A 60 -23.69 0.50 8.89
C HIS A 60 -24.03 0.49 7.40
N LEU A 61 -23.23 -0.21 6.59
CA LEU A 61 -23.36 -0.25 5.13
C LEU A 61 -24.77 -0.66 4.65
N PRO A 62 -25.47 -1.66 5.23
CA PRO A 62 -26.84 -1.96 4.84
C PRO A 62 -27.76 -0.74 4.96
N ALA A 63 -27.75 -0.05 6.10
CA ALA A 63 -28.59 1.13 6.33
C ALA A 63 -28.20 2.32 5.45
N ILE A 64 -26.91 2.51 5.19
CA ILE A 64 -26.39 3.53 4.27
C ILE A 64 -26.93 3.28 2.86
N ASN A 65 -26.85 2.04 2.39
CA ASN A 65 -27.28 1.65 1.05
C ASN A 65 -28.79 1.68 0.86
N ASP A 66 -29.56 1.25 1.88
CA ASP A 66 -31.02 1.29 1.84
C ASP A 66 -31.54 2.73 1.75
N ARG A 67 -30.91 3.65 2.46
CA ARG A 67 -31.25 5.08 2.44
C ARG A 67 -30.64 5.82 1.27
N LYS A 68 -29.77 5.20 0.48
CA LYS A 68 -29.02 5.82 -0.63
C LYS A 68 -28.32 7.11 -0.20
N VAL A 69 -27.67 7.09 0.94
CA VAL A 69 -26.98 8.28 1.47
C VAL A 69 -25.91 8.72 0.49
N ALA A 70 -25.89 10.01 0.19
CA ALA A 70 -24.87 10.60 -0.68
C ALA A 70 -23.55 10.75 0.10
N ILE A 71 -22.49 10.10 -0.36
CA ILE A 71 -21.20 10.03 0.33
C ILE A 71 -20.08 10.51 -0.56
N MET A 72 -19.35 11.53 -0.10
CA MET A 72 -18.07 11.92 -0.66
C MET A 72 -16.95 11.44 0.28
N LEU A 73 -15.94 10.82 -0.30
CA LEU A 73 -14.74 10.34 0.40
C LEU A 73 -13.52 11.07 -0.14
N SER A 74 -12.58 11.40 0.74
CA SER A 74 -11.28 11.94 0.37
C SER A 74 -10.19 11.29 1.23
N ASN A 75 -9.05 11.01 0.63
CA ASN A 75 -7.86 10.52 1.33
C ASN A 75 -6.59 10.83 0.53
N ASN A 76 -5.44 10.60 1.14
CA ASN A 76 -4.14 10.95 0.60
C ASN A 76 -3.26 9.70 0.47
N TYR A 77 -2.40 9.65 -0.56
CA TYR A 77 -1.60 8.45 -0.88
C TYR A 77 -0.63 8.06 0.23
N LEU A 78 -0.07 9.03 0.95
CA LEU A 78 0.90 8.80 2.00
C LEU A 78 0.26 8.75 3.39
N ASP A 79 -1.07 8.70 3.48
CA ASP A 79 -1.76 8.49 4.75
C ASP A 79 -1.49 7.08 5.28
N ARG A 80 -0.68 7.01 6.32
CA ARG A 80 -0.30 5.75 6.99
C ARG A 80 -1.25 5.34 8.09
N LEU A 81 -2.06 6.29 8.58
CA LEU A 81 -3.09 6.02 9.58
C LEU A 81 -4.33 5.40 8.96
N PHE A 82 -4.73 5.91 7.78
CA PHE A 82 -5.90 5.47 7.06
C PHE A 82 -5.55 5.20 5.60
N ARG A 83 -5.19 3.98 5.32
CA ARG A 83 -4.70 3.59 3.99
C ARG A 83 -5.77 3.82 2.92
N PRO A 84 -5.42 4.46 1.78
CA PRO A 84 -6.38 4.83 0.75
C PRO A 84 -7.09 3.64 0.10
N GLN A 85 -6.47 2.46 0.01
CA GLN A 85 -7.11 1.26 -0.54
C GLN A 85 -8.35 0.84 0.25
N HIS A 86 -8.34 0.94 1.59
CA HIS A 86 -9.53 0.62 2.39
C HIS A 86 -10.70 1.54 2.11
N LEU A 87 -10.40 2.80 1.79
CA LEU A 87 -11.42 3.75 1.42
C LEU A 87 -12.01 3.42 0.04
N LEU A 88 -11.16 2.97 -0.90
CA LEU A 88 -11.59 2.49 -2.22
C LEU A 88 -12.47 1.24 -2.08
N ASP A 89 -12.08 0.28 -1.24
CA ASP A 89 -12.88 -0.92 -0.98
C ASP A 89 -14.25 -0.56 -0.44
N PHE A 90 -14.30 0.29 0.58
CA PHE A 90 -15.58 0.79 1.11
C PHE A 90 -16.41 1.51 0.04
N TRP A 91 -15.76 2.35 -0.79
CA TRP A 91 -16.44 3.06 -1.89
C TRP A 91 -17.10 2.09 -2.87
N THR A 92 -16.47 0.96 -3.18
CA THR A 92 -17.05 -0.05 -4.11
C THR A 92 -18.34 -0.67 -3.57
N LEU A 93 -18.50 -0.74 -2.25
CA LEU A 93 -19.65 -1.32 -1.57
C LEU A 93 -20.85 -0.36 -1.47
N LEU A 94 -20.64 0.93 -1.68
CA LEU A 94 -21.70 1.94 -1.63
C LEU A 94 -22.62 1.84 -2.86
N ARG A 95 -23.92 2.03 -2.67
CA ARG A 95 -24.96 1.96 -3.72
C ARG A 95 -25.66 3.29 -3.98
N GLY A 96 -25.51 4.28 -3.08
CA GLY A 96 -26.01 5.63 -3.24
C GLY A 96 -25.13 6.50 -4.15
N PRO A 97 -25.45 7.78 -4.30
CA PRO A 97 -24.57 8.76 -4.91
C PRO A 97 -23.24 8.77 -4.15
N ARG A 98 -22.14 8.65 -4.88
CA ARG A 98 -20.81 8.50 -4.25
C ARG A 98 -19.74 9.18 -5.08
N PHE A 99 -18.77 9.78 -4.40
CA PHE A 99 -17.63 10.43 -5.01
C PHE A 99 -16.37 10.14 -4.21
N MET A 100 -15.25 9.93 -4.89
CA MET A 100 -13.94 9.63 -4.29
C MET A 100 -12.90 10.58 -4.86
N LEU A 101 -12.17 11.24 -3.97
CA LEU A 101 -11.02 12.06 -4.31
C LEU A 101 -9.78 11.53 -3.59
N LEU A 102 -8.78 11.08 -4.35
CA LEU A 102 -7.50 10.63 -3.81
C LEU A 102 -6.41 11.62 -4.22
N ASN A 103 -5.67 12.12 -3.23
CA ASN A 103 -4.70 13.18 -3.41
C ASN A 103 -3.28 12.70 -3.03
N GLN A 104 -2.28 13.41 -3.47
CA GLN A 104 -0.95 13.25 -2.91
C GLN A 104 -0.91 13.91 -1.52
N GLY A 105 -0.15 13.32 -0.58
CA GLY A 105 0.08 13.90 0.72
C GLY A 105 -0.08 12.96 1.89
N LEU A 106 0.35 13.45 3.07
CA LEU A 106 0.21 12.79 4.36
C LEU A 106 -1.22 12.92 4.90
N HIS A 107 -1.44 12.35 6.09
CA HIS A 107 -2.72 12.44 6.79
C HIS A 107 -3.18 13.89 6.97
N ALA A 108 -4.34 14.24 6.41
CA ALA A 108 -4.98 15.55 6.47
C ALA A 108 -4.14 16.75 6.00
N GLU A 109 -2.96 16.53 5.42
CA GLU A 109 -2.06 17.60 5.04
C GLU A 109 -2.57 18.41 3.84
N PRO A 110 -3.01 17.81 2.73
CA PRO A 110 -3.58 18.58 1.61
C PRO A 110 -4.81 19.39 2.02
N GLU A 111 -5.61 18.85 2.91
CA GLU A 111 -6.79 19.50 3.44
C GLU A 111 -6.43 20.71 4.32
N SER A 112 -5.39 20.57 5.15
CA SER A 112 -5.00 21.61 6.12
C SER A 112 -4.23 22.77 5.52
N LYS A 113 -3.52 22.58 4.41
CA LYS A 113 -2.68 23.62 3.77
C LYS A 113 -3.44 24.90 3.40
N SER A 114 -4.75 24.85 3.25
CA SER A 114 -5.57 26.01 2.90
C SER A 114 -6.53 26.44 4.00
N LEU A 115 -6.45 25.87 5.20
CA LEU A 115 -7.18 26.36 6.35
C LEU A 115 -6.47 27.59 6.94
N PRO A 116 -7.20 28.66 7.35
CA PRO A 116 -8.66 28.82 7.34
C PRO A 116 -9.25 29.36 6.03
N TYR A 117 -8.44 29.59 5.01
CA TYR A 117 -8.88 30.36 3.84
C TYR A 117 -9.48 29.52 2.70
N GLY A 118 -9.28 28.22 2.63
CA GLY A 118 -9.96 27.20 1.80
C GLY A 118 -10.19 27.47 0.31
N LYS A 119 -9.91 28.67 -0.17
CA LYS A 119 -10.43 29.17 -1.46
C LYS A 119 -9.86 28.46 -2.69
N ASP A 120 -8.63 27.93 -2.61
CA ASP A 120 -7.94 27.34 -3.75
C ASP A 120 -7.65 25.84 -3.61
N ASN A 121 -8.20 25.22 -2.59
CA ASN A 121 -8.06 23.80 -2.35
C ASN A 121 -9.12 23.00 -3.12
N VAL A 122 -8.67 22.08 -3.98
CA VAL A 122 -9.56 21.25 -4.80
C VAL A 122 -10.48 20.37 -3.95
N ILE A 123 -9.98 19.88 -2.81
CA ILE A 123 -10.73 19.01 -1.89
C ILE A 123 -11.91 19.77 -1.31
N TRP A 124 -11.67 20.97 -0.75
CA TRP A 124 -12.73 21.79 -0.16
C TRP A 124 -13.71 22.32 -1.20
N LYS A 125 -13.23 22.71 -2.40
CA LYS A 125 -14.11 23.09 -3.51
C LYS A 125 -15.03 21.95 -3.94
N THR A 126 -14.48 20.74 -4.02
CA THR A 126 -15.26 19.54 -4.38
C THR A 126 -16.25 19.20 -3.27
N ALA A 127 -15.84 19.25 -2.00
CA ALA A 127 -16.70 19.02 -0.86
C ALA A 127 -17.85 20.04 -0.80
N GLN A 128 -17.57 21.33 -1.05
CA GLN A 128 -18.58 22.36 -1.10
C GLN A 128 -19.61 22.09 -2.22
N ARG A 129 -19.16 21.77 -3.44
CA ARG A 129 -20.04 21.43 -4.56
C ARG A 129 -20.89 20.19 -4.24
N TRP A 130 -20.31 19.17 -3.58
CA TRP A 130 -21.03 18.00 -3.10
C TRP A 130 -22.14 18.36 -2.12
N MET A 131 -21.83 19.17 -1.11
CA MET A 131 -22.82 19.65 -0.13
C MET A 131 -23.90 20.54 -0.78
N ASP A 132 -23.53 21.44 -1.68
CA ASP A 132 -24.48 22.26 -2.43
C ASP A 132 -25.45 21.40 -3.25
N ARG A 133 -24.94 20.31 -3.84
CA ARG A 133 -25.75 19.37 -4.61
C ARG A 133 -26.76 18.63 -3.75
N TYR A 134 -26.32 18.03 -2.65
CA TYR A 134 -27.15 17.09 -1.88
C TYR A 134 -27.87 17.72 -0.69
N LEU A 135 -27.42 18.87 -0.17
CA LEU A 135 -28.10 19.57 0.92
C LEU A 135 -28.95 20.74 0.41
N LYS A 136 -28.51 21.45 -0.64
CA LYS A 136 -29.22 22.59 -1.20
C LYS A 136 -29.92 22.26 -2.52
N ASN A 137 -29.86 21.02 -2.98
CA ASN A 137 -30.44 20.55 -4.24
C ASN A 137 -29.97 21.35 -5.49
N ASN A 138 -28.71 21.81 -5.48
CA ASN A 138 -28.14 22.56 -6.60
C ASN A 138 -27.61 21.61 -7.68
N HIS A 139 -28.42 21.36 -8.71
CA HIS A 139 -28.06 20.52 -9.85
C HIS A 139 -27.17 21.24 -10.88
N ALA A 140 -27.05 22.55 -10.80
CA ALA A 140 -26.31 23.34 -11.81
C ALA A 140 -24.79 23.40 -11.55
N ASN A 141 -24.31 22.85 -10.44
CA ASN A 141 -22.88 22.92 -10.07
C ASN A 141 -21.97 21.91 -10.80
N GLY A 142 -22.55 21.01 -11.61
CA GLY A 142 -21.82 20.11 -12.51
C GLY A 142 -21.23 18.84 -11.85
N ILE A 143 -21.33 18.66 -10.53
CA ILE A 143 -20.72 17.51 -9.83
C ILE A 143 -21.28 16.16 -10.29
N ASP A 144 -22.58 16.12 -10.66
CA ASP A 144 -23.26 14.90 -11.12
C ASP A 144 -22.73 14.40 -12.47
N SER A 145 -22.09 15.25 -13.26
CA SER A 145 -21.52 14.90 -14.58
C SER A 145 -20.04 14.52 -14.53
N GLU A 146 -19.41 14.67 -13.38
CA GLU A 146 -18.00 14.31 -13.22
C GLU A 146 -17.83 12.81 -12.95
N PRO A 147 -16.76 12.18 -13.51
CA PRO A 147 -16.39 10.82 -13.13
C PRO A 147 -16.21 10.71 -11.63
N PRO A 148 -16.81 9.69 -10.99
CA PRO A 148 -16.97 9.63 -9.55
C PRO A 148 -15.71 9.27 -8.78
N VAL A 149 -14.65 8.83 -9.45
CA VAL A 149 -13.33 8.57 -8.83
C VAL A 149 -12.30 9.43 -9.51
N GLN A 150 -11.62 10.25 -8.75
CA GLN A 150 -10.56 11.13 -9.23
C GLN A 150 -9.29 10.90 -8.41
N MET A 151 -8.19 10.64 -9.10
CA MET A 151 -6.89 10.35 -8.50
C MET A 151 -5.86 11.34 -9.00
N GLN A 152 -5.27 12.12 -8.09
CA GLN A 152 -4.20 13.05 -8.42
C GLN A 152 -2.97 12.27 -8.91
N VAL A 153 -2.39 12.70 -10.02
CA VAL A 153 -1.11 12.14 -10.48
C VAL A 153 0.01 12.68 -9.58
N HIS A 154 0.73 11.78 -8.92
CA HIS A 154 1.80 12.14 -8.00
C HIS A 154 2.83 13.07 -8.66
N GLY A 155 3.22 14.13 -7.96
CA GLY A 155 4.13 15.14 -8.45
C GLY A 155 3.49 16.21 -9.36
N THR A 156 2.17 16.14 -9.60
CA THR A 156 1.44 17.10 -10.45
C THR A 156 0.17 17.61 -9.77
N ASN A 157 -0.50 18.56 -10.43
CA ASN A 157 -1.85 18.99 -10.04
C ASN A 157 -2.96 18.35 -10.90
N ASP A 158 -2.60 17.44 -11.78
CA ASP A 158 -3.54 16.79 -12.69
C ASP A 158 -4.23 15.60 -12.02
N TYR A 159 -5.45 15.30 -12.44
CA TYR A 159 -6.27 14.21 -11.94
C TYR A 159 -6.66 13.25 -13.08
N VAL A 160 -6.39 11.98 -12.88
CA VAL A 160 -7.01 10.91 -13.67
C VAL A 160 -8.43 10.69 -13.14
N ARG A 161 -9.41 10.61 -14.04
CA ARG A 161 -10.83 10.50 -13.72
C ARG A 161 -11.40 9.20 -14.24
N PHE A 162 -12.00 8.42 -13.36
CA PHE A 162 -12.51 7.08 -13.65
C PHE A 162 -14.04 7.05 -13.50
N ALA A 163 -14.72 6.48 -14.48
CA ALA A 163 -16.18 6.26 -14.42
C ALA A 163 -16.55 5.17 -13.40
N SER A 164 -15.67 4.24 -13.14
CA SER A 164 -15.72 3.20 -12.10
C SER A 164 -14.32 2.93 -11.57
N PHE A 165 -14.18 2.18 -10.47
CA PHE A 165 -12.85 1.80 -10.01
C PHE A 165 -12.83 0.33 -9.55
N PRO A 166 -11.92 -0.49 -10.07
CA PRO A 166 -11.08 -0.19 -11.26
C PRO A 166 -11.94 0.05 -12.51
N ASP A 167 -11.48 0.91 -13.40
CA ASP A 167 -12.16 1.15 -14.68
C ASP A 167 -11.56 0.24 -15.75
N PRO A 168 -12.28 -0.77 -16.26
CA PRO A 168 -11.75 -1.73 -17.22
C PRO A 168 -11.44 -1.10 -18.59
N ASN A 169 -11.99 0.08 -18.90
CA ASN A 169 -11.68 0.79 -20.13
C ASN A 169 -10.35 1.55 -20.03
N MET A 170 -10.00 2.00 -18.85
CA MET A 170 -8.81 2.82 -18.59
C MET A 170 -7.66 2.01 -18.00
N THR A 171 -7.95 0.95 -17.23
CA THR A 171 -6.95 0.19 -16.47
C THR A 171 -6.70 -1.17 -17.10
N GLN A 172 -5.44 -1.59 -17.11
CA GLN A 172 -5.00 -2.96 -17.33
C GLN A 172 -4.09 -3.39 -16.22
N PHE A 173 -3.98 -4.70 -16.00
CA PHE A 173 -3.07 -5.25 -14.99
C PHE A 173 -1.85 -5.85 -15.68
N LEU A 174 -0.67 -5.39 -15.31
CA LEU A 174 0.59 -6.04 -15.66
C LEU A 174 0.89 -7.07 -14.57
N SER A 175 1.11 -8.32 -14.97
CA SER A 175 1.43 -9.40 -14.05
C SER A 175 2.83 -9.92 -14.32
N PHE A 176 3.55 -10.23 -13.25
CA PHE A 176 4.91 -10.74 -13.28
C PHE A 176 4.98 -12.02 -12.47
N THR A 177 5.71 -13.00 -12.96
CA THR A 177 6.15 -14.15 -12.17
C THR A 177 7.41 -13.78 -11.42
N VAL A 178 7.47 -14.12 -10.15
CA VAL A 178 8.62 -13.89 -9.30
C VAL A 178 9.58 -15.06 -9.40
N THR A 179 10.86 -14.79 -9.60
CA THR A 179 11.93 -15.78 -9.58
C THR A 179 12.91 -15.46 -8.46
N THR A 180 13.36 -16.48 -7.75
CA THR A 180 14.30 -16.34 -6.64
C THR A 180 15.67 -15.82 -7.07
N ARG A 181 16.44 -15.33 -6.12
CA ARG A 181 17.85 -14.96 -6.36
C ARG A 181 18.65 -16.17 -6.86
N PRO A 182 19.62 -15.95 -7.77
CA PRO A 182 20.46 -17.03 -8.24
C PRO A 182 21.29 -17.64 -7.11
N ALA A 183 21.22 -18.96 -6.94
CA ALA A 183 21.94 -19.67 -5.87
C ALA A 183 23.47 -19.54 -5.96
N ASN A 184 24.01 -19.23 -7.14
CA ASN A 184 25.44 -19.02 -7.37
C ASN A 184 25.93 -17.61 -7.03
N GLY A 185 25.05 -16.75 -6.50
CA GLY A 185 25.41 -15.37 -6.15
C GLY A 185 25.70 -14.45 -7.35
N SER A 186 25.35 -14.85 -8.58
CA SER A 186 25.60 -14.04 -9.79
C SER A 186 24.80 -12.74 -9.83
N SER A 187 23.74 -12.61 -9.03
CA SER A 187 22.96 -11.39 -8.85
C SER A 187 22.46 -11.28 -7.41
N PRO A 188 22.49 -10.08 -6.81
CA PRO A 188 21.85 -9.85 -5.50
C PRO A 188 20.33 -9.84 -5.61
N PHE A 189 19.77 -9.77 -6.81
CA PHE A 189 18.35 -9.63 -7.05
C PHE A 189 17.71 -10.91 -7.57
N GLY A 190 16.47 -11.15 -7.16
CA GLY A 190 15.54 -12.02 -7.85
C GLY A 190 14.92 -11.32 -9.06
N GLY A 191 14.11 -12.02 -9.84
CA GLY A 191 13.53 -11.51 -11.07
C GLY A 191 12.02 -11.32 -11.00
N LEU A 192 11.52 -10.32 -11.74
CA LEU A 192 10.11 -10.09 -12.06
C LEU A 192 9.92 -10.29 -13.57
N SER A 193 9.57 -11.50 -13.98
CA SER A 193 9.37 -11.83 -15.40
C SER A 193 7.93 -11.61 -15.81
N PRO A 194 7.65 -10.84 -16.90
CA PRO A 194 6.28 -10.59 -17.35
C PRO A 194 5.56 -11.90 -17.69
N VAL A 195 4.32 -12.04 -17.22
CA VAL A 195 3.43 -13.14 -17.62
C VAL A 195 2.92 -12.86 -19.03
N GLN A 196 3.20 -13.75 -19.98
CA GLN A 196 2.64 -13.64 -21.33
C GLN A 196 1.16 -14.00 -21.30
N THR A 197 0.28 -13.00 -21.29
CA THR A 197 -1.13 -13.22 -21.61
C THR A 197 -1.28 -13.41 -23.12
N GLN A 198 -1.77 -14.56 -23.53
CA GLN A 198 -2.20 -14.79 -24.92
C GLN A 198 -3.47 -13.99 -25.22
N GLN A 199 -3.38 -12.67 -25.27
CA GLN A 199 -4.41 -11.84 -25.90
C GLN A 199 -3.77 -10.63 -26.60
N SER A 200 -4.05 -10.60 -27.89
CA SER A 200 -3.72 -9.58 -28.85
C SER A 200 -4.07 -8.17 -28.37
N ASN A 201 -3.07 -7.38 -28.05
CA ASN A 201 -2.82 -6.06 -28.63
C ASN A 201 -1.63 -5.42 -27.90
N ARG A 202 -0.59 -5.35 -28.64
CA ARG A 202 0.74 -4.86 -28.42
C ARG A 202 0.84 -3.55 -27.63
N GLN A 203 1.17 -3.65 -26.34
CA GLN A 203 2.17 -2.75 -25.76
C GLN A 203 3.20 -3.65 -25.06
N SER A 204 4.26 -3.96 -25.80
CA SER A 204 5.27 -4.90 -25.37
C SER A 204 6.21 -4.24 -24.36
N ILE A 205 6.11 -4.61 -23.10
CA ILE A 205 7.28 -4.68 -22.24
C ILE A 205 8.19 -5.73 -22.88
N GLY A 206 9.45 -5.35 -23.11
CA GLY A 206 10.38 -6.10 -23.97
C GLY A 206 10.32 -7.61 -23.86
N ASN A 207 10.02 -8.26 -24.99
CA ASN A 207 10.15 -9.70 -25.15
C ASN A 207 11.63 -10.10 -25.09
N ALA A 208 12.13 -10.41 -23.90
CA ALA A 208 13.17 -11.42 -23.79
C ALA A 208 12.44 -12.74 -23.50
N ALA A 209 12.35 -13.60 -24.49
CA ALA A 209 11.93 -14.97 -24.28
C ALA A 209 12.99 -15.65 -23.41
N ALA A 210 12.84 -15.52 -22.11
CA ALA A 210 13.54 -16.37 -21.17
C ALA A 210 12.80 -17.71 -21.19
N THR A 211 13.39 -18.70 -21.83
CA THR A 211 13.12 -20.11 -21.55
C THR A 211 13.40 -20.30 -20.05
N ALA A 212 12.37 -20.18 -19.24
CA ALA A 212 12.47 -20.38 -17.81
C ALA A 212 12.80 -21.85 -17.55
N THR A 213 14.08 -22.14 -17.37
CA THR A 213 14.51 -23.35 -16.67
C THR A 213 14.11 -23.14 -15.21
N THR A 214 13.05 -23.82 -14.83
CA THR A 214 12.40 -23.70 -13.53
C THR A 214 13.23 -24.40 -12.49
N THR A 215 14.12 -23.68 -11.85
CA THR A 215 14.65 -24.07 -10.56
C THR A 215 13.69 -23.53 -9.49
N VAL A 216 13.05 -24.44 -8.79
CA VAL A 216 12.34 -24.12 -7.54
C VAL A 216 13.38 -23.61 -6.57
N GLY A 217 13.47 -22.31 -6.42
CA GLY A 217 14.37 -21.66 -5.49
C GLY A 217 13.62 -21.25 -4.22
N VAL A 218 14.31 -21.23 -3.11
CA VAL A 218 13.84 -20.68 -1.84
C VAL A 218 14.71 -19.47 -1.54
N ASP A 219 14.12 -18.29 -1.43
CA ASP A 219 14.76 -17.13 -0.87
C ASP A 219 14.51 -17.10 0.63
N ALA A 220 15.56 -16.84 1.40
CA ALA A 220 15.48 -16.74 2.84
C ALA A 220 16.14 -15.45 3.32
N ILE A 221 15.49 -14.79 4.26
CA ILE A 221 16.05 -13.69 5.02
C ILE A 221 15.89 -13.96 6.50
N SER A 222 16.82 -13.46 7.29
CA SER A 222 16.78 -13.59 8.74
C SER A 222 16.91 -12.21 9.38
N PHE A 223 16.17 -12.00 10.43
CA PHE A 223 16.28 -10.83 11.27
C PHE A 223 16.48 -11.28 12.71
N SER A 224 17.51 -10.76 13.37
CA SER A 224 17.77 -11.02 14.78
C SER A 224 17.44 -9.75 15.56
N THR A 225 16.45 -9.82 16.45
CA THR A 225 16.19 -8.75 17.40
C THR A 225 17.14 -8.89 18.59
N ASN A 226 17.96 -7.88 18.81
CA ASN A 226 18.63 -7.73 20.10
C ASN A 226 17.62 -7.30 21.18
N PRO A 227 17.86 -7.62 22.47
CA PRO A 227 16.93 -7.31 23.56
C PRO A 227 16.53 -5.86 23.74
N GLY A 228 17.02 -4.95 22.93
CA GLY A 228 16.71 -3.52 22.98
C GLY A 228 15.83 -2.99 21.86
N CYS A 229 15.35 -3.77 20.92
CA CYS A 229 14.49 -3.36 19.77
C CYS A 229 14.99 -2.22 18.88
N TRP A 230 16.14 -1.65 19.14
CA TRP A 230 16.65 -0.43 18.52
C TRP A 230 17.87 -0.65 17.63
N SER A 231 18.28 -1.87 17.39
CA SER A 231 19.50 -2.19 16.62
C SER A 231 19.24 -2.55 15.17
N GLY A 232 18.04 -2.35 14.69
CA GLY A 232 17.76 -2.55 13.27
C GLY A 232 18.09 -1.29 12.50
N GLU A 233 19.11 -1.30 11.70
CA GLU A 233 19.18 -0.39 10.59
C GLU A 233 17.91 -0.61 9.77
N ALA A 234 17.12 0.43 9.56
CA ALA A 234 16.06 0.38 8.57
C ALA A 234 16.74 0.24 7.22
N VAL A 235 16.71 -0.96 6.72
CA VAL A 235 17.47 -1.33 5.55
C VAL A 235 16.85 -0.78 4.29
N ILE A 236 15.57 -0.46 4.33
CA ILE A 236 14.83 0.04 3.18
C ILE A 236 14.04 1.27 3.61
N ALA A 237 14.43 2.40 3.05
CA ALA A 237 13.74 3.68 2.95
C ALA A 237 12.97 4.14 4.20
N ASP A 238 13.60 5.00 4.94
CA ASP A 238 12.86 5.94 5.79
C ASP A 238 11.96 6.81 4.90
N SER A 239 10.68 6.53 4.94
CA SER A 239 9.69 7.28 4.20
C SER A 239 9.23 8.52 4.97
N ASN A 240 10.05 9.09 5.84
CA ASN A 240 9.79 10.34 6.54
C ASN A 240 9.88 11.56 5.62
N ASP A 241 9.43 11.42 4.39
CA ASP A 241 9.33 12.56 3.51
C ASP A 241 8.07 13.36 3.84
N GLU A 242 8.21 14.33 4.72
CA GLU A 242 7.18 15.34 5.01
C GLU A 242 6.99 16.33 3.85
N ASN A 243 7.90 16.32 2.89
CA ASN A 243 7.88 17.20 1.71
C ASN A 243 7.63 16.38 0.45
N TYR A 244 6.50 16.61 -0.21
CA TYR A 244 6.09 15.94 -1.46
C TYR A 244 7.10 15.94 -2.60
N ASN A 245 8.15 16.74 -2.52
CA ASN A 245 9.14 16.92 -3.56
C ASN A 245 10.43 16.13 -3.31
N ILE A 246 10.57 15.48 -2.16
CA ILE A 246 11.75 14.66 -1.86
C ILE A 246 11.37 13.20 -2.13
N SER A 247 11.94 12.62 -3.16
CA SER A 247 11.80 11.20 -3.44
C SER A 247 12.69 10.44 -2.48
N VAL A 248 12.13 9.48 -1.75
CA VAL A 248 12.92 8.58 -0.93
C VAL A 248 13.65 7.62 -1.86
N THR A 249 14.96 7.65 -1.84
CA THR A 249 15.82 6.84 -2.71
C THR A 249 16.61 5.84 -1.90
N THR A 250 16.81 4.67 -2.46
CA THR A 250 17.59 3.57 -1.87
C THR A 250 18.52 2.99 -2.90
N GLU A 251 19.81 2.88 -2.56
CA GLU A 251 20.77 2.15 -3.39
C GLU A 251 20.51 0.64 -3.21
N LEU A 252 19.79 0.04 -4.14
CA LEU A 252 19.34 -1.36 -4.02
C LEU A 252 20.50 -2.36 -3.90
N LEU A 253 21.65 -2.04 -4.48
CA LEU A 253 22.86 -2.88 -4.37
C LEU A 253 23.43 -2.94 -2.95
N LEU A 254 23.19 -1.91 -2.13
CA LEU A 254 23.67 -1.83 -0.75
C LEU A 254 22.70 -2.45 0.26
N VAL A 255 21.50 -2.81 -0.18
CA VAL A 255 20.51 -3.48 0.69
C VAL A 255 21.04 -4.83 1.14
N PRO A 256 21.16 -5.08 2.47
CA PRO A 256 21.69 -6.32 2.97
C PRO A 256 20.83 -7.52 2.58
N GLN A 257 21.42 -8.44 1.79
CA GLN A 257 20.74 -9.62 1.27
C GLN A 257 20.34 -10.64 2.35
N SER A 258 20.95 -10.54 3.53
CA SER A 258 20.62 -11.40 4.68
C SER A 258 19.30 -11.00 5.35
N THR A 259 18.89 -9.72 5.25
CA THR A 259 17.71 -9.15 5.93
C THR A 259 16.65 -8.68 4.96
N SER A 260 16.94 -8.67 3.67
CA SER A 260 16.02 -8.18 2.63
C SER A 260 16.12 -8.98 1.34
N MET A 261 15.02 -9.04 0.61
CA MET A 261 14.92 -9.59 -0.74
C MET A 261 14.48 -8.51 -1.69
N VAL A 262 15.12 -8.40 -2.84
CA VAL A 262 14.73 -7.46 -3.87
C VAL A 262 14.52 -8.21 -5.18
N TYR A 263 13.38 -7.97 -5.81
CA TYR A 263 12.99 -8.53 -7.10
C TYR A 263 12.85 -7.42 -8.11
N VAL A 264 13.55 -7.53 -9.25
CA VAL A 264 13.65 -6.45 -10.24
C VAL A 264 13.23 -6.96 -11.61
N THR A 265 12.54 -6.12 -12.41
CA THR A 265 12.28 -6.44 -13.82
C THR A 265 13.60 -6.55 -14.59
N PRO A 266 13.75 -7.57 -15.47
CA PRO A 266 15.03 -7.84 -16.14
C PRO A 266 15.42 -6.78 -17.18
N SER A 267 14.46 -6.01 -17.65
CA SER A 267 14.67 -5.00 -18.69
C SER A 267 13.98 -3.70 -18.33
N PRO A 268 14.56 -2.56 -18.72
CA PRO A 268 13.94 -1.26 -18.57
C PRO A 268 12.61 -1.14 -19.34
N LEU A 269 11.74 -0.30 -18.84
CA LEU A 269 10.48 0.07 -19.50
C LEU A 269 10.76 0.74 -20.84
N ARG A 270 10.03 0.34 -21.88
CA ARG A 270 10.17 0.92 -23.22
C ARG A 270 9.46 2.25 -23.39
N ASN A 271 8.43 2.47 -22.59
CA ASN A 271 7.62 3.69 -22.58
C ASN A 271 7.31 4.06 -21.13
N ASP A 272 6.89 5.30 -20.92
CA ASP A 272 6.32 5.72 -19.66
C ASP A 272 5.09 4.87 -19.31
N VAL A 273 4.97 4.51 -18.06
CA VAL A 273 3.86 3.71 -17.53
C VAL A 273 3.21 4.48 -16.39
N PHE A 274 1.90 4.65 -16.44
CA PHE A 274 1.13 5.28 -15.37
C PHE A 274 0.52 4.21 -14.47
N LEU A 275 1.12 3.98 -13.31
CA LEU A 275 0.56 3.14 -12.25
C LEU A 275 -0.53 3.93 -11.54
N CYS A 276 -1.80 3.50 -11.66
CA CYS A 276 -2.93 4.12 -10.95
C CYS A 276 -3.80 3.04 -10.33
N GLY A 277 -3.68 2.89 -9.02
CA GLY A 277 -4.41 1.88 -8.25
C GLY A 277 -3.53 1.18 -7.22
N THR A 278 -3.95 0.01 -6.79
CA THR A 278 -3.31 -0.83 -5.77
C THR A 278 -2.53 -1.96 -6.44
N ALA A 279 -1.24 -2.06 -6.16
CA ALA A 279 -0.41 -3.19 -6.59
C ALA A 279 -0.48 -4.33 -5.56
N PHE A 280 -0.29 -5.57 -6.01
CA PHE A 280 -0.39 -6.77 -5.19
C PHE A 280 0.83 -7.67 -5.40
N PHE A 281 1.44 -8.12 -4.31
CA PHE A 281 2.48 -9.13 -4.35
C PHE A 281 2.00 -10.37 -3.60
N ASN A 282 1.64 -11.40 -4.36
CA ASN A 282 1.15 -12.67 -3.84
C ASN A 282 2.31 -13.65 -3.71
N MET A 283 2.45 -14.27 -2.55
CA MET A 283 3.52 -15.21 -2.28
C MET A 283 3.12 -16.21 -1.20
N THR A 284 3.93 -17.24 -1.03
CA THR A 284 3.86 -18.11 0.14
C THR A 284 5.07 -17.83 1.00
N MET A 285 4.83 -17.40 2.24
CA MET A 285 5.87 -17.17 3.22
C MET A 285 5.73 -18.15 4.39
N THR A 286 6.85 -18.62 4.90
CA THR A 286 6.92 -19.40 6.13
C THR A 286 7.99 -18.82 7.03
N ALA A 287 7.74 -18.83 8.32
CA ALA A 287 8.71 -18.39 9.32
C ALA A 287 8.94 -19.49 10.35
N ASN A 288 10.08 -19.42 11.01
CA ASN A 288 10.42 -20.31 12.13
C ASN A 288 9.78 -19.87 13.46
N LEU A 289 9.04 -18.77 13.46
CA LEU A 289 8.34 -18.24 14.61
C LEU A 289 6.83 -18.18 14.35
N PRO A 290 5.99 -18.37 15.37
CA PRO A 290 4.52 -18.33 15.22
C PRO A 290 4.00 -16.95 14.90
N GLN A 291 4.75 -15.90 15.25
CA GLN A 291 4.37 -14.52 15.01
C GLN A 291 5.54 -13.82 14.32
N TRP A 292 5.23 -13.07 13.26
CA TRP A 292 6.22 -12.36 12.47
C TRP A 292 5.58 -11.29 11.59
N GLN A 293 6.38 -10.35 11.13
CA GLN A 293 5.94 -9.26 10.26
C GLN A 293 6.79 -9.23 9.01
N THR A 294 6.20 -8.72 7.94
CA THR A 294 6.90 -8.44 6.70
C THR A 294 6.44 -7.13 6.11
N TYR A 295 7.35 -6.44 5.45
CA TYR A 295 7.14 -5.15 4.82
C TYR A 295 7.55 -5.25 3.37
N GLY A 296 6.74 -4.65 2.51
CA GLY A 296 6.98 -4.60 1.08
C GLY A 296 7.14 -3.16 0.61
N TYR A 297 8.07 -2.94 -0.30
CA TYR A 297 8.33 -1.63 -0.91
C TYR A 297 8.35 -1.76 -2.42
N LEU A 298 7.62 -0.90 -3.08
CA LEU A 298 7.57 -0.81 -4.54
C LEU A 298 8.43 0.37 -4.99
N TYR A 299 9.35 0.11 -5.91
CA TYR A 299 10.30 1.09 -6.41
C TYR A 299 10.23 1.28 -7.92
N GLU A 300 10.45 2.51 -8.34
CA GLU A 300 10.99 2.87 -9.65
C GLU A 300 12.52 2.85 -9.57
N VAL A 301 13.18 2.09 -10.42
CA VAL A 301 14.63 1.87 -10.36
C VAL A 301 15.29 2.44 -11.60
N ASP A 302 16.27 3.31 -11.43
CA ASP A 302 17.01 3.93 -12.50
C ASP A 302 18.13 3.01 -13.07
N GLU A 303 18.93 3.56 -13.97
CA GLU A 303 20.07 2.87 -14.59
C GLU A 303 21.22 2.57 -13.63
N TRP A 304 21.25 3.23 -12.47
CA TRP A 304 22.29 3.08 -11.44
C TRP A 304 21.88 2.15 -10.30
N ASP A 305 20.77 1.41 -10.45
CA ASP A 305 20.16 0.60 -9.39
C ASP A 305 19.69 1.40 -8.17
N ILE A 306 19.41 2.70 -8.36
CA ILE A 306 18.80 3.53 -7.33
C ILE A 306 17.28 3.41 -7.44
N GLY A 307 16.66 2.90 -6.39
CA GLY A 307 15.22 2.76 -6.27
C GLY A 307 14.58 4.00 -5.67
N THR A 308 13.64 4.61 -6.37
CA THR A 308 12.76 5.64 -5.83
C THR A 308 11.48 4.99 -5.32
N LEU A 309 11.15 5.17 -4.05
CA LEU A 309 9.97 4.57 -3.43
C LEU A 309 8.69 5.09 -4.08
N ILE A 310 7.82 4.16 -4.49
CA ILE A 310 6.49 4.44 -5.05
C ILE A 310 5.41 4.22 -3.98
N ALA A 311 5.43 3.04 -3.35
CA ALA A 311 4.43 2.63 -2.37
C ALA A 311 5.02 1.59 -1.42
N ASP A 312 4.44 1.47 -0.25
CA ASP A 312 4.78 0.44 0.75
C ASP A 312 3.57 -0.44 1.05
N SER A 313 3.87 -1.56 1.68
CA SER A 313 2.92 -2.53 2.18
C SER A 313 3.44 -3.17 3.45
N TYR A 314 2.56 -3.77 4.24
CA TYR A 314 2.93 -4.58 5.37
C TYR A 314 1.94 -5.73 5.58
N TRP A 315 2.40 -6.75 6.27
CA TRP A 315 1.60 -7.88 6.67
C TRP A 315 2.14 -8.49 7.97
N THR A 316 1.26 -8.89 8.88
CA THR A 316 1.61 -9.48 10.19
C THR A 316 0.96 -10.83 10.33
N CYS A 317 1.72 -11.78 10.85
CA CYS A 317 1.25 -13.07 11.32
C CYS A 317 1.28 -13.10 12.85
N TRP A 318 0.15 -13.43 13.46
CA TRP A 318 0.04 -13.53 14.91
C TRP A 318 0.11 -14.97 15.43
N ASP A 319 -0.44 -15.93 14.70
CA ASP A 319 -0.54 -17.32 15.17
C ASP A 319 -0.24 -18.30 14.03
N ASN A 320 1.02 -18.71 13.90
CA ASN A 320 1.40 -19.77 12.96
C ASN A 320 0.67 -19.66 11.61
N CYS A 321 0.85 -18.62 10.88
CA CYS A 321 0.16 -18.37 9.62
C CYS A 321 0.83 -19.09 8.43
N PRO A 322 0.90 -20.41 8.36
CA PRO A 322 1.29 -21.10 7.15
C PRO A 322 0.08 -21.14 6.25
N ARG A 323 -0.18 -20.10 5.50
CA ARG A 323 -1.21 -20.14 4.47
C ARG A 323 -0.55 -19.93 3.13
N PRO A 324 -0.77 -20.81 2.16
CA PRO A 324 -0.47 -20.47 0.78
C PRO A 324 -1.29 -19.25 0.40
N GLY A 325 -0.64 -18.27 -0.26
CA GLY A 325 -1.35 -17.12 -0.79
C GLY A 325 -1.44 -15.90 0.12
N GLN A 326 -0.35 -15.54 0.80
CA GLN A 326 -0.25 -14.22 1.43
C GLN A 326 -0.11 -13.14 0.36
N THR A 327 -0.82 -12.03 0.58
CA THR A 327 -0.81 -10.90 -0.32
C THR A 327 -0.29 -9.67 0.42
N LEU A 328 0.80 -9.10 -0.08
CA LEU A 328 1.17 -7.73 0.26
C LEU A 328 0.39 -6.79 -0.65
N GLU A 329 -0.50 -6.04 -0.07
CA GLU A 329 -1.29 -5.02 -0.72
C GLU A 329 -0.61 -3.67 -0.54
N PHE A 330 -0.04 -3.14 -1.61
CA PHE A 330 0.63 -1.84 -1.60
C PHE A 330 -0.37 -0.70 -1.49
N ARG A 331 0.05 0.42 -0.92
CA ARG A 331 -0.80 1.61 -0.89
C ARG A 331 -1.22 2.01 -2.29
N THR A 332 -2.49 2.38 -2.42
CA THR A 332 -3.03 2.93 -3.67
C THR A 332 -2.32 4.23 -4.01
N ILE A 333 -1.88 4.36 -5.24
CA ILE A 333 -1.21 5.56 -5.76
C ILE A 333 -1.56 5.77 -7.23
N CYS A 334 -1.42 6.99 -7.73
CA CYS A 334 -1.39 7.28 -9.17
C CYS A 334 -0.11 8.03 -9.51
N ARG A 335 0.83 7.37 -10.21
CA ARG A 335 2.16 7.91 -10.50
C ARG A 335 2.65 7.47 -11.87
N ALA A 336 3.35 8.38 -12.56
CA ALA A 336 4.13 8.02 -13.74
C ALA A 336 5.43 7.30 -13.33
N ILE A 337 5.76 6.23 -14.05
CA ILE A 337 7.05 5.53 -13.99
C ILE A 337 7.72 5.78 -15.34
N SER A 338 8.93 6.29 -15.32
CA SER A 338 9.61 6.78 -16.50
C SER A 338 10.07 5.68 -17.44
N LYS A 339 10.05 5.93 -18.73
CA LYS A 339 10.77 5.14 -19.73
C LYS A 339 12.24 5.01 -19.33
N GLY A 340 12.82 3.83 -19.50
CA GLY A 340 14.20 3.54 -19.12
C GLY A 340 14.34 3.04 -17.68
N SER A 341 13.37 3.29 -16.80
CA SER A 341 13.35 2.75 -15.45
C SER A 341 12.95 1.27 -15.42
N ARG A 342 13.28 0.60 -14.34
CA ARG A 342 12.82 -0.74 -14.00
C ARG A 342 11.87 -0.66 -12.82
N ILE A 343 11.09 -1.71 -12.59
CA ILE A 343 10.22 -1.86 -11.41
C ILE A 343 10.88 -2.86 -10.47
N ALA A 344 10.93 -2.54 -9.19
CA ALA A 344 11.40 -3.47 -8.17
C ALA A 344 10.43 -3.57 -7.00
N VAL A 345 10.43 -4.75 -6.38
CA VAL A 345 9.76 -5.02 -5.11
C VAL A 345 10.81 -5.46 -4.09
N GLY A 346 10.93 -4.69 -3.01
CA GLY A 346 11.75 -5.05 -1.85
C GLY A 346 10.87 -5.67 -0.76
N ILE A 347 11.39 -6.71 -0.09
CA ILE A 347 10.75 -7.36 1.05
C ILE A 347 11.73 -7.37 2.21
N THR A 348 11.27 -6.94 3.39
CA THR A 348 12.05 -6.98 4.63
C THR A 348 11.19 -7.39 5.82
N LEU A 349 11.84 -7.66 6.95
CA LEU A 349 11.20 -8.07 8.21
C LEU A 349 11.13 -6.94 9.24
N TYR A 350 11.63 -5.77 8.89
CA TYR A 350 11.68 -4.63 9.79
C TYR A 350 11.37 -3.31 9.06
N ASP A 351 10.64 -2.43 9.72
CA ASP A 351 10.40 -1.04 9.31
C ASP A 351 10.29 -0.16 10.56
N ASN A 352 10.89 1.03 10.53
CA ASN A 352 10.93 1.98 11.66
C ASN A 352 9.57 2.54 12.07
N LEU A 353 8.60 2.48 11.19
CA LEU A 353 7.30 3.12 11.37
C LEU A 353 6.28 2.21 12.06
N TYR A 354 6.60 0.92 12.12
CA TYR A 354 5.71 -0.09 12.66
C TYR A 354 6.32 -0.73 13.90
N GLU A 355 5.44 -1.20 14.80
CA GLU A 355 5.87 -1.94 15.98
C GLU A 355 6.65 -3.18 15.57
N PRO A 356 7.95 -3.28 15.91
CA PRO A 356 8.68 -4.50 15.66
C PRO A 356 8.16 -5.60 16.57
N ALA A 357 8.27 -6.84 16.12
CA ALA A 357 8.03 -8.02 16.95
C ALA A 357 9.16 -8.19 17.98
N CYS A 358 9.29 -7.26 18.90
CA CYS A 358 10.45 -6.99 19.75
C CYS A 358 10.89 -8.10 20.69
N ASN A 359 10.05 -9.03 21.02
CA ASN A 359 10.33 -10.07 22.02
C ASN A 359 10.90 -11.35 21.41
N ARG A 360 11.51 -11.29 20.20
CA ARG A 360 11.80 -12.51 19.43
C ARG A 360 13.20 -12.56 18.89
N SER A 361 13.81 -13.71 19.11
CA SER A 361 15.23 -14.00 18.83
C SER A 361 15.44 -14.47 17.43
N ALA A 362 15.44 -14.09 16.40
CA ALA A 362 15.66 -14.47 15.00
C ALA A 362 14.38 -14.94 14.28
N LEU A 363 14.04 -14.23 13.26
CA LEU A 363 13.00 -14.60 12.33
C LEU A 363 13.64 -15.03 11.02
N LEU A 364 13.38 -16.26 10.59
CA LEU A 364 13.71 -16.73 9.27
C LEU A 364 12.41 -16.82 8.45
N VAL A 365 12.29 -16.00 7.45
CA VAL A 365 11.21 -16.10 6.46
C VAL A 365 11.76 -16.82 5.25
N ASN A 366 11.24 -18.01 5.00
CA ASN A 366 11.49 -18.73 3.77
C ASN A 366 10.38 -18.39 2.78
N MET A 367 10.72 -17.71 1.70
CA MET A 367 9.83 -17.63 0.55
C MET A 367 9.98 -18.91 -0.26
N THR A 368 9.09 -19.84 -0.02
CA THR A 368 8.94 -20.95 -0.95
C THR A 368 8.06 -20.47 -2.10
N GLY A 369 8.63 -20.27 -3.24
CA GLY A 369 7.86 -20.41 -4.45
C GLY A 369 7.39 -21.86 -4.48
N ALA A 370 6.20 -22.15 -3.92
CA ALA A 370 5.56 -23.42 -4.17
C ALA A 370 5.55 -23.58 -5.70
N ALA A 371 5.82 -24.74 -6.19
CA ALA A 371 5.85 -25.11 -7.61
C ALA A 371 5.76 -23.96 -8.61
N VAL A 372 6.74 -23.83 -9.48
CA VAL A 372 6.82 -22.92 -10.62
C VAL A 372 5.52 -22.14 -10.88
N GLY A 373 5.53 -20.82 -10.62
CA GLY A 373 4.45 -19.94 -11.03
C GLY A 373 3.48 -19.47 -9.95
N THR A 374 3.77 -19.64 -8.66
CA THR A 374 2.83 -19.27 -7.58
C THR A 374 3.09 -17.90 -6.95
N ALA A 375 4.31 -17.38 -6.95
CA ALA A 375 4.55 -16.02 -6.53
C ALA A 375 4.36 -15.06 -7.70
N THR A 376 3.46 -14.10 -7.54
CA THR A 376 3.11 -13.14 -8.60
C THR A 376 3.11 -11.72 -8.08
N PHE A 377 3.56 -10.82 -8.92
CA PHE A 377 3.43 -9.38 -8.69
C PHE A 377 2.50 -8.80 -9.75
N THR A 378 1.51 -8.01 -9.33
CA THR A 378 0.51 -7.44 -10.22
C THR A 378 0.38 -5.95 -9.95
N VAL A 379 0.47 -5.14 -11.00
CA VAL A 379 0.32 -3.69 -10.92
C VAL A 379 -0.77 -3.19 -11.86
N PRO A 380 -1.69 -2.34 -11.40
CA PRO A 380 -2.66 -1.66 -12.24
C PRO A 380 -2.01 -0.49 -12.98
N VAL A 381 -2.11 -0.46 -14.29
CA VAL A 381 -1.58 0.62 -15.11
C VAL A 381 -2.64 1.18 -16.04
N LEU A 382 -2.54 2.46 -16.38
CA LEU A 382 -3.41 3.06 -17.37
C LEU A 382 -3.07 2.54 -18.76
N LYS A 383 -4.10 2.25 -19.57
CA LYS A 383 -3.96 1.84 -20.97
C LYS A 383 -3.42 2.95 -21.88
N ARG A 384 -3.60 4.20 -21.45
CA ARG A 384 -3.12 5.40 -22.13
C ARG A 384 -2.67 6.41 -21.08
N ALA A 385 -1.72 7.25 -21.42
CA ALA A 385 -1.36 8.40 -20.59
C ALA A 385 -2.58 9.29 -20.36
N PRO A 386 -2.69 9.91 -19.17
CA PRO A 386 -3.78 10.81 -18.83
C PRO A 386 -3.78 12.07 -19.68
#